data_9665ce80bf17d2323077d4f112738da3
#
_entry.id   9665ce80bf17d2323077d4f112738da3
#
_cell.length_a   1.000
_cell.length_b   1.000
_cell.length_c   1.000
_cell.angle_alpha   90.00
_cell.angle_beta   90.00
_cell.angle_gamma   90.00
#
_symmetry.space_group_name_H-M   'P 1'
#
loop_
_entity.id
_entity.type
_entity.pdbx_description
1 polymer ?
#
loop_
_entity_poly.entity_id
_entity_poly.type
_entity_poly.pdbx_seq_one_letter_code
_entity_poly.pdbx_strand_id
1 'polypeptide(L)'
;MAHPHASATLAAAMNRFAQQLAAHHLTLQRSALVTLQINLGRRCNQACRHCHVDAAPWRTEMMAADTARRIADWIQRHRPSVVDLTGGAPELNEHFRFLVETARSAGARVIDRCNLTILTEDGFDWLADFLAVNEVEIIASLPCYLEENVRQQRGDGVFAKSIAALRQLNALGYGTRLPLHLVYNPLGPTLPPPQAELEADYKEALARDHGVLFTRLFTITNQPIARFAENLRHQNRWDEYLDLLAAGFNPATVERLMCRNTLSVGWRGELFDCDFNQMLGLQLRNGHPLHLWDVTPADLADRGIQTGAHCLACTAGCGSSCTGAVTDQPLRPLFGEAISVNP
;
A
#
# COMPACT_ATOMS: atom_id res chain seq x y z
N MET A 1 -11.80 4.49 -39.54
CA MET A 1 -11.55 3.08 -39.14
C MET A 1 -10.18 3.03 -38.50
N ALA A 2 -10.12 3.01 -37.16
CA ALA A 2 -8.87 2.95 -36.43
C ALA A 2 -8.44 1.49 -36.28
N HIS A 3 -7.20 1.17 -36.63
CA HIS A 3 -6.66 -0.17 -36.61
C HIS A 3 -6.49 -0.69 -35.18
N PRO A 4 -7.18 -1.77 -34.74
CA PRO A 4 -7.10 -2.30 -33.37
C PRO A 4 -5.75 -2.97 -33.02
N HIS A 5 -4.89 -3.26 -34.01
CA HIS A 5 -3.62 -3.94 -33.81
C HIS A 5 -2.48 -3.04 -33.29
N ALA A 6 -2.56 -1.73 -33.48
CA ALA A 6 -1.50 -0.82 -33.00
C ALA A 6 -1.51 -0.63 -31.47
N SER A 7 -2.69 -0.72 -30.84
CA SER A 7 -2.84 -0.53 -29.39
C SER A 7 -2.29 -1.71 -28.56
N ALA A 8 -2.52 -2.95 -29.02
CA ALA A 8 -2.04 -4.15 -28.32
C ALA A 8 -0.51 -4.31 -28.42
N THR A 9 0.08 -3.96 -29.56
CA THR A 9 1.53 -4.02 -29.78
C THR A 9 2.28 -2.95 -28.99
N LEU A 10 1.70 -1.75 -28.83
CA LEU A 10 2.25 -0.69 -28.00
C LEU A 10 2.23 -1.04 -26.49
N ALA A 11 1.14 -1.65 -26.02
CA ALA A 11 1.02 -2.07 -24.60
C ALA A 11 2.02 -3.19 -24.25
N ALA A 12 2.24 -4.16 -25.15
CA ALA A 12 3.23 -5.22 -24.97
C ALA A 12 4.67 -4.71 -25.05
N ALA A 13 4.95 -3.73 -25.92
CA ALA A 13 6.29 -3.12 -26.05
C ALA A 13 6.65 -2.20 -24.88
N MET A 14 5.69 -1.74 -24.08
CA MET A 14 5.90 -0.77 -22.99
C MET A 14 5.98 -1.39 -21.60
N ASN A 15 5.79 -2.70 -21.40
CA ASN A 15 5.89 -3.31 -20.09
C ASN A 15 7.37 -3.65 -19.76
N ARG A 16 8.11 -2.62 -19.31
CA ARG A 16 9.51 -2.73 -18.90
C ARG A 16 9.73 -3.77 -17.81
N PHE A 17 8.74 -4.00 -16.93
CA PHE A 17 8.84 -5.01 -15.88
C PHE A 17 8.84 -6.43 -16.46
N ALA A 18 7.99 -6.72 -17.43
CA ALA A 18 7.99 -8.02 -18.12
C ALA A 18 9.33 -8.29 -18.84
N GLN A 19 9.96 -7.24 -19.39
CA GLN A 19 11.30 -7.36 -19.98
C GLN A 19 12.35 -7.72 -18.91
N GLN A 20 12.30 -7.13 -17.72
CA GLN A 20 13.20 -7.49 -16.61
C GLN A 20 13.00 -8.94 -16.17
N LEU A 21 11.75 -9.40 -16.01
CA LEU A 21 11.48 -10.80 -15.68
C LEU A 21 12.07 -11.74 -16.74
N ALA A 22 11.87 -11.45 -18.02
CA ALA A 22 12.39 -12.28 -19.12
C ALA A 22 13.93 -12.30 -19.15
N ALA A 23 14.58 -11.13 -18.97
CA ALA A 23 16.04 -10.99 -18.95
C ALA A 23 16.69 -11.80 -17.80
N HIS A 24 15.97 -11.97 -16.69
CA HIS A 24 16.43 -12.73 -15.52
C HIS A 24 15.84 -14.15 -15.44
N HIS A 25 15.13 -14.61 -16.48
CA HIS A 25 14.46 -15.93 -16.49
C HIS A 25 13.52 -16.17 -15.31
N LEU A 26 12.82 -15.11 -14.86
CA LEU A 26 11.90 -15.13 -13.72
C LEU A 26 10.45 -15.21 -14.19
N THR A 27 9.62 -15.86 -13.37
CA THR A 27 8.16 -15.88 -13.51
C THR A 27 7.51 -15.33 -12.25
N LEU A 28 6.40 -14.62 -12.41
CA LEU A 28 5.62 -14.12 -11.30
C LEU A 28 4.26 -14.81 -11.29
N GLN A 29 4.06 -15.69 -10.33
CA GLN A 29 2.84 -16.46 -10.15
C GLN A 29 2.30 -16.32 -8.73
N ARG A 30 1.00 -16.46 -8.57
CA ARG A 30 0.33 -16.46 -7.28
C ARG A 30 0.71 -17.70 -6.49
N SER A 31 0.93 -17.54 -5.21
CA SER A 31 1.04 -18.60 -4.23
C SER A 31 -0.26 -18.74 -3.43
N ALA A 32 -0.28 -19.54 -2.38
CA ALA A 32 -1.42 -19.65 -1.49
C ALA A 32 -1.84 -18.28 -0.93
N LEU A 33 -3.16 -18.03 -0.91
CA LEU A 33 -3.72 -16.79 -0.37
C LEU A 33 -3.50 -16.71 1.13
N VAL A 34 -2.89 -15.63 1.58
CA VAL A 34 -2.65 -15.28 2.99
C VAL A 34 -3.44 -14.05 3.39
N THR A 35 -3.40 -13.02 2.55
CA THR A 35 -3.96 -11.70 2.85
C THR A 35 -5.12 -11.36 1.93
N LEU A 36 -6.28 -11.09 2.52
CA LEU A 36 -7.40 -10.44 1.85
C LEU A 36 -7.30 -8.94 2.13
N GLN A 37 -6.88 -8.16 1.13
CA GLN A 37 -6.84 -6.71 1.21
C GLN A 37 -8.14 -6.12 0.68
N ILE A 38 -8.82 -5.30 1.47
CA ILE A 38 -10.14 -4.77 1.17
C ILE A 38 -10.08 -3.24 1.10
N ASN A 39 -10.35 -2.70 -0.07
CA ASN A 39 -10.46 -1.26 -0.29
C ASN A 39 -11.90 -0.81 -0.02
N LEU A 40 -12.09 0.01 1.04
CA LEU A 40 -13.41 0.48 1.44
C LEU A 40 -13.90 1.71 0.66
N GLY A 41 -13.08 2.25 -0.24
CA GLY A 41 -13.43 3.39 -1.07
C GLY A 41 -12.30 4.40 -1.23
N ARG A 42 -12.62 5.53 -1.87
CA ARG A 42 -11.65 6.62 -2.12
C ARG A 42 -11.87 7.87 -1.27
N ARG A 43 -12.91 7.89 -0.44
CA ARG A 43 -13.14 9.02 0.47
C ARG A 43 -12.05 9.06 1.53
N CYS A 44 -11.46 10.24 1.75
CA CYS A 44 -10.40 10.48 2.72
C CYS A 44 -10.54 11.90 3.26
N ASN A 45 -10.14 12.14 4.50
CA ASN A 45 -10.06 13.50 5.06
C ASN A 45 -8.84 14.28 4.57
N GLN A 46 -7.97 13.66 3.73
CA GLN A 46 -6.77 14.24 3.14
C GLN A 46 -6.72 14.09 1.61
N ALA A 47 -5.87 14.90 0.96
CA ALA A 47 -5.60 14.85 -0.48
C ALA A 47 -4.09 14.86 -0.77
N CYS A 48 -3.36 13.84 -0.29
CA CYS A 48 -1.90 13.74 -0.36
C CYS A 48 -1.38 13.70 -1.80
N ARG A 49 -0.24 14.36 -2.08
CA ARG A 49 0.34 14.47 -3.43
C ARG A 49 0.82 13.14 -4.01
N HIS A 50 1.29 12.21 -3.16
CA HIS A 50 1.78 10.89 -3.56
C HIS A 50 0.72 9.79 -3.50
N CYS A 51 -0.56 10.14 -3.29
CA CYS A 51 -1.63 9.15 -3.08
C CYS A 51 -1.84 8.28 -4.32
N HIS A 52 -1.54 6.99 -4.19
CA HIS A 52 -1.73 5.99 -5.24
C HIS A 52 -3.20 5.60 -5.43
N VAL A 53 -4.05 5.81 -4.41
CA VAL A 53 -5.50 5.54 -4.47
C VAL A 53 -6.26 6.68 -5.14
N ASP A 54 -5.64 7.86 -5.26
CA ASP A 54 -6.30 9.11 -5.66
C ASP A 54 -7.47 9.47 -4.74
N ALA A 55 -7.28 9.24 -3.44
CA ALA A 55 -8.27 9.52 -2.41
C ALA A 55 -8.33 11.01 -2.07
N ALA A 56 -9.51 11.51 -1.68
CA ALA A 56 -9.71 12.91 -1.32
C ALA A 56 -11.05 13.11 -0.57
N PRO A 57 -11.27 14.29 0.09
CA PRO A 57 -12.53 14.59 0.77
C PRO A 57 -13.75 14.67 -0.17
N TRP A 58 -13.54 15.02 -1.42
CA TRP A 58 -14.61 15.14 -2.43
C TRP A 58 -14.92 13.84 -3.18
N ARG A 59 -14.21 12.77 -2.89
CA ARG A 59 -14.49 11.45 -3.49
C ARG A 59 -15.73 10.84 -2.87
N THR A 60 -16.53 10.18 -3.69
CA THR A 60 -17.82 9.59 -3.29
C THR A 60 -17.83 8.07 -3.35
N GLU A 61 -16.77 7.48 -3.89
CA GLU A 61 -16.64 6.02 -3.98
C GLU A 61 -16.46 5.43 -2.60
N MET A 62 -17.46 4.68 -2.17
CA MET A 62 -17.53 3.99 -0.88
C MET A 62 -18.15 2.61 -1.04
N MET A 63 -17.70 1.65 -0.27
CA MET A 63 -18.30 0.32 -0.22
C MET A 63 -19.70 0.39 0.36
N ALA A 64 -20.66 -0.20 -0.33
CA ALA A 64 -22.05 -0.27 0.10
C ALA A 64 -22.30 -1.48 1.02
N ALA A 65 -23.40 -1.42 1.78
CA ALA A 65 -23.79 -2.44 2.76
C ALA A 65 -23.88 -3.86 2.18
N ASP A 66 -24.42 -4.00 0.97
CA ASP A 66 -24.54 -5.31 0.33
C ASP A 66 -23.17 -5.91 0.02
N THR A 67 -22.25 -5.11 -0.52
CA THR A 67 -20.87 -5.53 -0.76
C THR A 67 -20.16 -5.91 0.54
N ALA A 68 -20.30 -5.10 1.58
CA ALA A 68 -19.70 -5.38 2.89
C ALA A 68 -20.21 -6.71 3.48
N ARG A 69 -21.52 -6.98 3.41
CA ARG A 69 -22.11 -8.26 3.85
C ARG A 69 -21.56 -9.45 3.07
N ARG A 70 -21.49 -9.37 1.74
CA ARG A 70 -20.95 -10.45 0.89
C ARG A 70 -19.48 -10.72 1.16
N ILE A 71 -18.68 -9.69 1.44
CA ILE A 71 -17.28 -9.83 1.84
C ILE A 71 -17.21 -10.48 3.23
N ALA A 72 -18.03 -10.07 4.18
CA ALA A 72 -18.10 -10.65 5.52
C ALA A 72 -18.44 -12.16 5.46
N ASP A 73 -19.43 -12.55 4.64
CA ASP A 73 -19.80 -13.94 4.40
C ASP A 73 -18.65 -14.76 3.80
N TRP A 74 -17.87 -14.15 2.92
CA TRP A 74 -16.69 -14.80 2.34
C TRP A 74 -15.58 -14.99 3.40
N ILE A 75 -15.31 -13.97 4.23
CA ILE A 75 -14.34 -14.03 5.34
C ILE A 75 -14.72 -15.16 6.31
N GLN A 76 -15.98 -15.25 6.71
CA GLN A 76 -16.46 -16.29 7.64
C GLN A 76 -16.30 -17.70 7.07
N ARG A 77 -16.55 -17.87 5.78
CA ARG A 77 -16.44 -19.18 5.10
C ARG A 77 -14.98 -19.60 4.86
N HIS A 78 -14.12 -18.69 4.45
CA HIS A 78 -12.77 -19.03 3.94
C HIS A 78 -11.66 -18.69 4.93
N ARG A 79 -11.94 -17.93 5.98
CA ARG A 79 -11.03 -17.61 7.09
C ARG A 79 -9.62 -17.22 6.65
N PRO A 80 -9.44 -16.15 5.88
CA PRO A 80 -8.11 -15.68 5.49
C PRO A 80 -7.28 -15.38 6.75
N SER A 81 -5.98 -15.66 6.71
CA SER A 81 -5.11 -15.42 7.87
C SER A 81 -4.97 -13.94 8.21
N VAL A 82 -5.05 -13.08 7.20
CA VAL A 82 -4.94 -11.62 7.34
C VAL A 82 -6.06 -10.94 6.57
N VAL A 83 -6.70 -9.97 7.20
CA VAL A 83 -7.60 -9.00 6.56
C VAL A 83 -6.99 -7.61 6.69
N ASP A 84 -6.67 -6.98 5.56
CA ASP A 84 -5.98 -5.70 5.45
C ASP A 84 -6.95 -4.65 4.91
N LEU A 85 -7.42 -3.75 5.76
CA LEU A 85 -8.38 -2.71 5.41
C LEU A 85 -7.64 -1.48 4.87
N THR A 86 -8.00 -1.04 3.68
CA THR A 86 -7.31 0.04 2.95
C THR A 86 -8.31 0.92 2.20
N GLY A 87 -7.78 1.89 1.47
CA GLY A 87 -8.56 2.82 0.66
C GLY A 87 -8.07 4.26 0.79
N GLY A 88 -8.99 5.19 0.92
CA GLY A 88 -8.70 6.57 1.29
C GLY A 88 -8.43 6.67 2.80
N ALA A 89 -9.49 6.84 3.59
CA ALA A 89 -9.52 6.57 5.02
C ALA A 89 -10.59 5.50 5.23
N PRO A 90 -10.21 4.24 5.43
CA PRO A 90 -11.17 3.14 5.53
C PRO A 90 -12.17 3.34 6.67
N GLU A 91 -11.77 4.03 7.72
CA GLU A 91 -12.54 4.33 8.93
C GLU A 91 -13.74 5.27 8.64
N LEU A 92 -13.70 6.02 7.52
CA LEU A 92 -14.85 6.83 7.06
C LEU A 92 -16.00 5.99 6.51
N ASN A 93 -15.78 4.70 6.23
CA ASN A 93 -16.83 3.82 5.76
C ASN A 93 -17.64 3.31 6.96
N GLU A 94 -18.98 3.47 6.93
CA GLU A 94 -19.88 3.03 7.99
C GLU A 94 -19.80 1.52 8.30
N HIS A 95 -19.28 0.72 7.36
CA HIS A 95 -19.11 -0.73 7.51
C HIS A 95 -17.73 -1.14 8.01
N PHE A 96 -16.83 -0.18 8.29
CA PHE A 96 -15.49 -0.45 8.79
C PHE A 96 -15.51 -1.30 10.06
N ARG A 97 -16.29 -0.88 11.08
CA ARG A 97 -16.39 -1.61 12.35
C ARG A 97 -16.91 -3.03 12.14
N PHE A 98 -17.96 -3.18 11.36
CA PHE A 98 -18.55 -4.48 11.04
C PHE A 98 -17.54 -5.43 10.39
N LEU A 99 -16.71 -4.95 9.45
CA LEU A 99 -15.70 -5.77 8.78
C LEU A 99 -14.54 -6.13 9.73
N VAL A 100 -14.10 -5.22 10.59
CA VAL A 100 -13.10 -5.50 11.64
C VAL A 100 -13.59 -6.60 12.57
N GLU A 101 -14.79 -6.44 13.16
CA GLU A 101 -15.38 -7.41 14.09
C GLU A 101 -15.60 -8.78 13.42
N THR A 102 -16.07 -8.80 12.18
CA THR A 102 -16.23 -10.02 11.40
C THR A 102 -14.91 -10.72 11.18
N ALA A 103 -13.87 -10.01 10.77
CA ALA A 103 -12.55 -10.58 10.50
C ALA A 103 -11.92 -11.12 11.81
N ARG A 104 -12.03 -10.39 12.92
CA ARG A 104 -11.55 -10.84 14.24
C ARG A 104 -12.29 -12.09 14.71
N SER A 105 -13.63 -12.13 14.56
CA SER A 105 -14.41 -13.31 14.93
C SER A 105 -14.11 -14.54 14.08
N ALA A 106 -13.68 -14.35 12.84
CA ALA A 106 -13.18 -15.42 11.96
C ALA A 106 -11.77 -15.90 12.30
N GLY A 107 -11.07 -15.22 13.25
CA GLY A 107 -9.72 -15.54 13.70
C GLY A 107 -8.61 -14.88 12.85
N ALA A 108 -8.96 -13.93 11.98
CA ALA A 108 -7.97 -13.22 11.18
C ALA A 108 -7.20 -12.18 12.01
N ARG A 109 -5.92 -11.98 11.67
CA ARG A 109 -5.19 -10.77 12.03
C ARG A 109 -5.74 -9.63 11.16
N VAL A 110 -6.14 -8.53 11.79
CA VAL A 110 -6.70 -7.38 11.09
C VAL A 110 -5.68 -6.26 11.04
N ILE A 111 -5.50 -5.68 9.87
CA ILE A 111 -4.64 -4.51 9.62
C ILE A 111 -5.53 -3.35 9.21
N ASP A 112 -5.26 -2.18 9.78
CA ASP A 112 -5.83 -0.90 9.36
C ASP A 112 -4.75 0.00 8.78
N ARG A 113 -4.94 0.46 7.53
CA ARG A 113 -4.03 1.40 6.85
C ARG A 113 -4.44 2.83 7.11
N CYS A 114 -4.10 3.27 8.30
CA CYS A 114 -4.53 4.53 8.89
C CYS A 114 -3.72 5.72 8.39
N ASN A 115 -4.39 6.84 8.14
CA ASN A 115 -3.71 8.10 7.83
C ASN A 115 -3.38 8.96 9.07
N LEU A 116 -3.62 8.47 10.28
CA LEU A 116 -3.46 9.09 11.59
C LEU A 116 -4.40 10.27 11.86
N THR A 117 -4.54 11.24 10.95
CA THR A 117 -5.32 12.43 11.22
C THR A 117 -6.81 12.14 11.39
N ILE A 118 -7.29 10.97 10.93
CA ILE A 118 -8.67 10.54 11.15
C ILE A 118 -8.99 10.39 12.64
N LEU A 119 -8.00 10.01 13.47
CA LEU A 119 -8.14 9.87 14.92
C LEU A 119 -8.36 11.20 15.63
N THR A 120 -8.12 12.33 14.94
CA THR A 120 -8.28 13.69 15.48
C THR A 120 -9.46 14.44 14.84
N GLU A 121 -10.24 13.76 14.00
CA GLU A 121 -11.42 14.36 13.38
C GLU A 121 -12.65 14.21 14.30
N ASP A 122 -13.53 15.21 14.26
CA ASP A 122 -14.76 15.19 15.03
C ASP A 122 -15.61 13.94 14.73
N GLY A 123 -16.11 13.30 15.77
CA GLY A 123 -16.92 12.08 15.67
C GLY A 123 -16.13 10.77 15.55
N PHE A 124 -14.78 10.84 15.66
CA PHE A 124 -13.91 9.65 15.66
C PHE A 124 -13.27 9.36 17.02
N ASP A 125 -13.76 9.97 18.11
CA ASP A 125 -13.27 9.74 19.48
C ASP A 125 -13.30 8.26 19.89
N TRP A 126 -14.19 7.48 19.32
CA TRP A 126 -14.34 6.04 19.54
C TRP A 126 -13.23 5.19 18.88
N LEU A 127 -12.54 5.72 17.86
CA LEU A 127 -11.77 4.92 16.93
C LEU A 127 -10.53 4.28 17.59
N ALA A 128 -9.75 5.05 18.34
CA ALA A 128 -8.54 4.54 18.98
C ALA A 128 -8.83 3.38 19.95
N ASP A 129 -9.86 3.53 20.80
CA ASP A 129 -10.29 2.50 21.74
C ASP A 129 -10.82 1.26 21.01
N PHE A 130 -11.61 1.46 19.95
CA PHE A 130 -12.14 0.38 19.12
C PHE A 130 -11.03 -0.45 18.47
N LEU A 131 -10.02 0.22 17.90
CA LEU A 131 -8.86 -0.45 17.30
C LEU A 131 -8.07 -1.24 18.36
N ALA A 132 -7.87 -0.67 19.55
CA ALA A 132 -7.12 -1.31 20.62
C ALA A 132 -7.86 -2.53 21.21
N VAL A 133 -9.17 -2.42 21.44
CA VAL A 133 -10.01 -3.51 21.95
C VAL A 133 -10.07 -4.69 20.97
N ASN A 134 -10.10 -4.41 19.68
CA ASN A 134 -10.10 -5.43 18.63
C ASN A 134 -8.68 -5.89 18.25
N GLU A 135 -7.63 -5.41 18.94
CA GLU A 135 -6.22 -5.73 18.64
C GLU A 135 -5.88 -5.56 17.16
N VAL A 136 -6.38 -4.47 16.55
CA VAL A 136 -6.11 -4.17 15.14
C VAL A 136 -4.68 -3.67 15.01
N GLU A 137 -3.90 -4.28 14.11
CA GLU A 137 -2.57 -3.79 13.75
C GLU A 137 -2.70 -2.51 12.94
N ILE A 138 -2.00 -1.46 13.34
CA ILE A 138 -2.04 -0.18 12.64
C ILE A 138 -0.79 -0.01 11.77
N ILE A 139 -0.99 0.23 10.48
CA ILE A 139 0.06 0.67 9.56
C ILE A 139 -0.24 2.12 9.17
N ALA A 140 0.49 3.03 9.79
CA ALA A 140 0.18 4.45 9.75
C ALA A 140 1.10 5.22 8.81
N SER A 141 0.53 6.11 8.00
CA SER A 141 1.29 6.94 7.09
C SER A 141 1.94 8.13 7.81
N LEU A 142 3.24 8.06 8.07
CA LEU A 142 4.07 9.20 8.50
C LEU A 142 5.30 9.26 7.60
N PRO A 143 5.23 9.93 6.44
CA PRO A 143 6.25 9.85 5.39
C PRO A 143 7.59 10.47 5.75
N CYS A 144 7.68 11.24 6.84
CA CYS A 144 8.92 11.73 7.42
C CYS A 144 8.74 12.06 8.91
N TYR A 145 9.83 12.00 9.69
CA TYR A 145 9.86 12.51 11.06
C TYR A 145 10.13 14.03 11.14
N LEU A 146 10.38 14.68 9.98
CA LEU A 146 10.50 16.13 9.85
C LEU A 146 9.20 16.74 9.37
N GLU A 147 8.67 17.72 10.09
CA GLU A 147 7.39 18.38 9.81
C GLU A 147 7.33 18.95 8.39
N GLU A 148 8.41 19.62 7.95
CA GLU A 148 8.46 20.25 6.61
C GLU A 148 8.25 19.24 5.48
N ASN A 149 8.86 18.07 5.57
CA ASN A 149 8.71 17.01 4.56
C ASN A 149 7.29 16.43 4.55
N VAL A 150 6.66 16.29 5.72
CA VAL A 150 5.26 15.85 5.84
C VAL A 150 4.33 16.92 5.25
N ARG A 151 4.58 18.20 5.54
CA ARG A 151 3.82 19.33 5.00
C ARG A 151 3.83 19.34 3.46
N GLN A 152 4.99 19.13 2.84
CA GLN A 152 5.13 19.09 1.39
C GLN A 152 4.36 17.95 0.74
N GLN A 153 4.26 16.80 1.39
CA GLN A 153 3.58 15.61 0.86
C GLN A 153 2.09 15.56 1.19
N ARG A 154 1.68 16.03 2.37
CA ARG A 154 0.35 15.78 2.94
C ARG A 154 -0.43 17.04 3.29
N GLY A 155 0.22 18.21 3.36
CA GLY A 155 -0.38 19.49 3.68
C GLY A 155 -0.09 20.00 5.09
N ASP A 156 -0.54 21.23 5.35
CA ASP A 156 -0.30 21.93 6.61
C ASP A 156 -1.01 21.28 7.80
N GLY A 157 -0.36 21.28 8.96
CA GLY A 157 -0.91 20.76 10.22
C GLY A 157 -1.01 19.23 10.33
N VAL A 158 -0.75 18.48 9.24
CA VAL A 158 -0.85 17.01 9.24
C VAL A 158 0.18 16.39 10.17
N PHE A 159 1.39 16.95 10.28
CA PHE A 159 2.42 16.43 11.19
C PHE A 159 1.97 16.53 12.65
N ALA A 160 1.53 17.71 13.10
CA ALA A 160 1.08 17.92 14.47
C ALA A 160 -0.11 17.02 14.86
N LYS A 161 -1.13 16.91 13.98
CA LYS A 161 -2.26 15.98 14.14
C LYS A 161 -1.78 14.51 14.22
N SER A 162 -0.81 14.12 13.37
CA SER A 162 -0.25 12.76 13.37
C SER A 162 0.48 12.44 14.67
N ILE A 163 1.28 13.38 15.21
CA ILE A 163 1.95 13.23 16.51
C ILE A 163 0.94 13.10 17.64
N ALA A 164 -0.13 13.91 17.64
CA ALA A 164 -1.20 13.81 18.64
C ALA A 164 -1.87 12.43 18.61
N ALA A 165 -2.22 11.95 17.42
CA ALA A 165 -2.81 10.62 17.22
C ALA A 165 -1.87 9.49 17.67
N LEU A 166 -0.57 9.58 17.35
CA LEU A 166 0.41 8.58 17.78
C LEU A 166 0.54 8.53 19.32
N ARG A 167 0.52 9.67 20.00
CA ARG A 167 0.52 9.72 21.47
C ARG A 167 -0.75 9.11 22.07
N GLN A 168 -1.92 9.37 21.45
CA GLN A 168 -3.18 8.73 21.87
C GLN A 168 -3.11 7.20 21.72
N LEU A 169 -2.60 6.70 20.59
CA LEU A 169 -2.41 5.26 20.37
C LEU A 169 -1.38 4.67 21.36
N ASN A 170 -0.27 5.36 21.63
CA ASN A 170 0.71 4.89 22.60
C ASN A 170 0.11 4.77 24.03
N ALA A 171 -0.77 5.68 24.43
CA ALA A 171 -1.46 5.59 25.71
C ALA A 171 -2.33 4.32 25.83
N LEU A 172 -2.79 3.75 24.72
CA LEU A 172 -3.54 2.48 24.64
C LEU A 172 -2.64 1.24 24.48
N GLY A 173 -1.31 1.42 24.45
CA GLY A 173 -0.34 0.34 24.37
C GLY A 173 0.14 0.01 22.96
N TYR A 174 -0.20 0.80 21.96
CA TYR A 174 0.39 0.69 20.62
C TYR A 174 1.87 1.08 20.64
N GLY A 175 2.66 0.45 19.77
CA GLY A 175 4.12 0.64 19.74
C GLY A 175 4.88 -0.18 20.79
N THR A 176 4.17 -0.77 21.77
CA THR A 176 4.75 -1.68 22.79
C THR A 176 4.03 -3.03 22.78
N ARG A 177 2.82 -3.12 23.32
CA ARG A 177 2.01 -4.34 23.36
C ARG A 177 1.24 -4.60 22.07
N LEU A 178 0.70 -3.54 21.45
CA LEU A 178 -0.04 -3.59 20.20
C LEU A 178 0.83 -3.11 19.03
N PRO A 179 0.78 -3.78 17.86
CA PRO A 179 1.60 -3.39 16.71
C PRO A 179 1.17 -2.03 16.15
N LEU A 180 2.14 -1.12 16.03
CA LEU A 180 2.02 0.17 15.37
C LEU A 180 3.21 0.33 14.42
N HIS A 181 2.95 0.34 13.14
CA HIS A 181 3.98 0.51 12.13
C HIS A 181 3.83 1.86 11.44
N LEU A 182 4.95 2.48 11.11
CA LEU A 182 4.97 3.72 10.35
C LEU A 182 5.38 3.45 8.90
N VAL A 183 4.87 4.26 7.98
CA VAL A 183 5.21 4.18 6.56
C VAL A 183 5.94 5.44 6.14
N TYR A 184 7.14 5.24 5.59
CA TYR A 184 7.93 6.24 4.90
C TYR A 184 7.70 6.17 3.38
N ASN A 185 7.59 7.33 2.74
CA ASN A 185 7.67 7.49 1.30
C ASN A 185 8.70 8.59 0.94
N PRO A 186 9.54 8.41 -0.09
CA PRO A 186 10.44 9.45 -0.56
C PRO A 186 9.69 10.72 -0.98
N LEU A 187 10.31 11.89 -0.80
CA LEU A 187 9.73 13.18 -1.18
C LEU A 187 9.71 13.40 -2.71
N GLY A 188 10.11 12.49 -3.52
CA GLY A 188 10.14 12.66 -4.97
C GLY A 188 10.37 11.36 -5.69
N PRO A 189 10.81 11.42 -6.95
CA PRO A 189 11.13 10.25 -7.75
C PRO A 189 12.52 9.69 -7.42
N THR A 190 12.68 9.18 -6.21
CA THR A 190 13.91 8.55 -5.70
C THR A 190 13.57 7.21 -5.06
N LEU A 191 14.56 6.35 -4.90
CA LEU A 191 14.42 5.13 -4.11
C LEU A 191 14.53 5.44 -2.62
N PRO A 192 13.83 4.70 -1.75
CA PRO A 192 14.02 4.80 -0.31
C PRO A 192 15.45 4.43 0.11
N PRO A 193 15.97 5.01 1.20
CA PRO A 193 17.19 4.52 1.84
C PRO A 193 16.96 3.13 2.46
N PRO A 194 18.04 2.43 2.92
CA PRO A 194 17.91 1.18 3.65
C PRO A 194 16.95 1.29 4.84
N GLN A 195 15.96 0.39 4.91
CA GLN A 195 14.88 0.48 5.89
C GLN A 195 15.37 0.47 7.34
N ALA A 196 16.36 -0.37 7.66
CA ALA A 196 16.85 -0.53 9.04
C ALA A 196 17.52 0.74 9.57
N GLU A 197 18.30 1.43 8.72
CA GLU A 197 18.97 2.68 9.08
C GLU A 197 17.93 3.78 9.31
N LEU A 198 17.00 3.95 8.37
CA LEU A 198 15.93 4.95 8.51
C LEU A 198 15.00 4.66 9.70
N GLU A 199 14.74 3.38 10.02
CA GLU A 199 13.96 3.01 11.20
C GLU A 199 14.64 3.46 12.49
N ALA A 200 15.98 3.35 12.58
CA ALA A 200 16.74 3.82 13.74
C ALA A 200 16.60 5.33 13.90
N ASP A 201 16.76 6.10 12.81
CA ASP A 201 16.60 7.56 12.84
C ASP A 201 15.19 7.99 13.28
N TYR A 202 14.16 7.32 12.74
CA TYR A 202 12.77 7.57 13.13
C TYR A 202 12.51 7.27 14.60
N LYS A 203 13.04 6.15 15.12
CA LYS A 203 12.89 5.77 16.53
C LYS A 203 13.54 6.79 17.45
N GLU A 204 14.77 7.20 17.13
CA GLU A 204 15.48 8.20 17.89
C GLU A 204 14.76 9.55 17.89
N ALA A 205 14.45 10.09 16.69
CA ALA A 205 13.84 11.40 16.54
C ALA A 205 12.45 11.47 17.20
N LEU A 206 11.57 10.51 16.92
CA LEU A 206 10.19 10.51 17.44
C LEU A 206 10.14 10.28 18.95
N ALA A 207 11.02 9.44 19.51
CA ALA A 207 11.08 9.24 20.95
C ALA A 207 11.63 10.47 21.68
N ARG A 208 12.73 11.05 21.17
CA ARG A 208 13.39 12.22 21.78
C ARG A 208 12.51 13.47 21.74
N ASP A 209 11.94 13.77 20.55
CA ASP A 209 11.29 15.06 20.31
C ASP A 209 9.79 15.04 20.62
N HIS A 210 9.17 13.86 20.57
CA HIS A 210 7.72 13.72 20.69
C HIS A 210 7.25 12.69 21.72
N GLY A 211 8.14 11.87 22.30
CA GLY A 211 7.80 10.79 23.22
C GLY A 211 6.97 9.68 22.55
N VAL A 212 7.10 9.51 21.23
CA VAL A 212 6.32 8.55 20.43
C VAL A 212 7.12 7.27 20.23
N LEU A 213 6.46 6.14 20.49
CA LEU A 213 6.98 4.79 20.24
C LEU A 213 6.22 4.11 19.09
N PHE A 214 6.92 3.33 18.29
CA PHE A 214 6.34 2.51 17.25
C PHE A 214 7.11 1.19 17.07
N THR A 215 6.49 0.19 16.44
CA THR A 215 7.06 -1.16 16.35
C THR A 215 8.10 -1.25 15.23
N ARG A 216 7.73 -0.89 13.99
CA ARG A 216 8.60 -0.95 12.80
C ARG A 216 8.32 0.20 11.84
N LEU A 217 9.33 0.55 11.05
CA LEU A 217 9.18 1.42 9.88
C LEU A 217 9.08 0.57 8.61
N PHE A 218 8.18 0.93 7.71
CA PHE A 218 8.08 0.36 6.37
C PHE A 218 8.43 1.41 5.32
N THR A 219 9.47 1.15 4.54
CA THR A 219 9.85 2.02 3.43
C THR A 219 9.12 1.60 2.16
N ILE A 220 8.36 2.52 1.57
CA ILE A 220 7.58 2.26 0.36
C ILE A 220 8.04 3.19 -0.75
N THR A 221 8.48 2.61 -1.87
CA THR A 221 8.80 3.32 -3.11
C THR A 221 7.53 3.95 -3.68
N ASN A 222 7.60 5.20 -4.11
CA ASN A 222 6.46 5.87 -4.74
C ASN A 222 6.06 5.14 -6.03
N GLN A 223 4.79 4.77 -6.10
CA GLN A 223 4.25 4.08 -7.27
C GLN A 223 3.99 5.08 -8.40
N PRO A 224 4.48 4.81 -9.64
CA PRO A 224 4.25 5.69 -10.79
C PRO A 224 2.81 5.54 -11.33
N ILE A 225 1.82 5.82 -10.47
CA ILE A 225 0.38 5.76 -10.80
C ILE A 225 -0.36 6.95 -10.18
N ALA A 226 -1.59 7.16 -10.56
CA ALA A 226 -2.49 8.19 -10.05
C ALA A 226 -1.82 9.59 -9.95
N ARG A 227 -2.01 10.33 -8.85
CA ARG A 227 -1.48 11.69 -8.69
C ARG A 227 0.04 11.79 -8.81
N PHE A 228 0.77 10.78 -8.34
CA PHE A 228 2.21 10.81 -8.47
C PHE A 228 2.65 10.69 -9.94
N ALA A 229 1.98 9.84 -10.72
CA ALA A 229 2.22 9.75 -12.17
C ALA A 229 1.90 11.05 -12.91
N GLU A 230 0.80 11.72 -12.55
CA GLU A 230 0.44 13.03 -13.10
C GLU A 230 1.50 14.07 -12.79
N ASN A 231 1.96 14.13 -11.53
CA ASN A 231 3.02 15.03 -11.11
C ASN A 231 4.34 14.81 -11.86
N LEU A 232 4.74 13.54 -12.05
CA LEU A 232 5.94 13.18 -12.85
C LEU A 232 5.81 13.67 -14.30
N ARG A 233 4.64 13.50 -14.92
CA ARG A 233 4.40 13.96 -16.30
C ARG A 233 4.43 15.48 -16.39
N HIS A 234 3.82 16.19 -15.46
CA HIS A 234 3.87 17.65 -15.39
C HIS A 234 5.29 18.20 -15.24
N GLN A 235 6.16 17.47 -14.55
CA GLN A 235 7.56 17.82 -14.36
C GLN A 235 8.48 17.29 -15.47
N ASN A 236 7.97 16.60 -16.49
CA ASN A 236 8.72 15.89 -17.53
C ASN A 236 9.75 14.87 -16.98
N ARG A 237 9.45 14.25 -15.82
CA ARG A 237 10.32 13.30 -15.12
C ARG A 237 9.82 11.86 -15.17
N TRP A 238 8.78 11.59 -15.96
CA TRP A 238 8.16 10.26 -16.04
C TRP A 238 9.16 9.19 -16.52
N ASP A 239 9.84 9.43 -17.63
CA ASP A 239 10.78 8.45 -18.18
C ASP A 239 12.03 8.32 -17.31
N GLU A 240 12.57 9.42 -16.78
CA GLU A 240 13.68 9.43 -15.82
C GLU A 240 13.37 8.52 -14.62
N TYR A 241 12.17 8.60 -14.06
CA TYR A 241 11.78 7.78 -12.91
C TYR A 241 11.61 6.31 -13.28
N LEU A 242 11.01 6.00 -14.44
CA LEU A 242 10.91 4.61 -14.90
C LEU A 242 12.28 4.01 -15.21
N ASP A 243 13.23 4.80 -15.74
CA ASP A 243 14.60 4.37 -15.96
C ASP A 243 15.34 4.09 -14.65
N LEU A 244 15.17 4.94 -13.64
CA LEU A 244 15.69 4.73 -12.29
C LEU A 244 15.16 3.42 -11.69
N LEU A 245 13.84 3.17 -11.77
CA LEU A 245 13.23 1.96 -11.25
C LEU A 245 13.71 0.71 -12.00
N ALA A 246 13.85 0.79 -13.32
CA ALA A 246 14.31 -0.33 -14.15
C ALA A 246 15.79 -0.64 -13.90
N ALA A 247 16.64 0.39 -13.75
CA ALA A 247 18.05 0.24 -13.40
C ALA A 247 18.25 -0.35 -12.00
N GLY A 248 17.31 -0.04 -11.08
CA GLY A 248 17.30 -0.58 -9.72
C GLY A 248 16.64 -1.95 -9.59
N PHE A 249 16.19 -2.59 -10.67
CA PHE A 249 15.49 -3.88 -10.60
C PHE A 249 16.32 -4.92 -9.83
N ASN A 250 15.72 -5.52 -8.80
CA ASN A 250 16.36 -6.53 -7.95
C ASN A 250 15.65 -7.88 -8.10
N PRO A 251 16.24 -8.87 -8.79
CA PRO A 251 15.65 -10.19 -9.00
C PRO A 251 15.26 -10.90 -7.71
N ALA A 252 16.00 -10.71 -6.62
CA ALA A 252 15.76 -11.35 -5.33
C ALA A 252 14.45 -10.93 -4.66
N THR A 253 13.83 -9.83 -5.13
CA THR A 253 12.56 -9.34 -4.59
C THR A 253 11.35 -10.08 -5.15
N VAL A 254 11.46 -10.65 -6.37
CA VAL A 254 10.33 -11.17 -7.15
C VAL A 254 9.53 -12.24 -6.40
N GLU A 255 10.23 -13.15 -5.73
CA GLU A 255 9.58 -14.23 -4.96
C GLU A 255 8.90 -13.75 -3.67
N ARG A 256 9.19 -12.52 -3.24
CA ARG A 256 8.67 -11.93 -1.99
C ARG A 256 7.62 -10.84 -2.22
N LEU A 257 7.24 -10.62 -3.48
CA LEU A 257 6.21 -9.63 -3.80
C LEU A 257 4.87 -10.00 -3.18
N MET A 258 4.20 -9.02 -2.57
CA MET A 258 2.92 -9.20 -1.89
C MET A 258 1.81 -9.74 -2.81
N CYS A 259 1.79 -9.37 -4.08
CA CYS A 259 0.78 -9.81 -5.04
C CYS A 259 0.75 -11.34 -5.24
N ARG A 260 1.76 -12.06 -4.80
CA ARG A 260 1.80 -13.53 -4.85
C ARG A 260 0.84 -14.19 -3.84
N ASN A 261 0.63 -13.58 -2.68
CA ASN A 261 -0.18 -14.15 -1.60
C ASN A 261 -1.27 -13.20 -1.09
N THR A 262 -1.46 -12.06 -1.74
CA THR A 262 -2.51 -11.09 -1.44
C THR A 262 -3.56 -11.11 -2.56
N LEU A 263 -4.83 -11.01 -2.19
CA LEU A 263 -5.94 -10.72 -3.08
C LEU A 263 -6.50 -9.34 -2.70
N SER A 264 -6.52 -8.40 -3.64
CA SER A 264 -7.11 -7.08 -3.43
C SER A 264 -8.56 -7.06 -3.90
N VAL A 265 -9.45 -6.55 -3.06
CA VAL A 265 -10.89 -6.46 -3.30
C VAL A 265 -11.29 -4.99 -3.35
N GLY A 266 -11.90 -4.58 -4.45
CA GLY A 266 -12.42 -3.23 -4.62
C GLY A 266 -13.70 -2.98 -3.82
N TRP A 267 -14.09 -1.71 -3.71
CA TRP A 267 -15.29 -1.28 -2.96
C TRP A 267 -16.62 -1.78 -3.54
N ARG A 268 -16.61 -2.42 -4.73
CA ARG A 268 -17.76 -3.12 -5.33
C ARG A 268 -17.59 -4.64 -5.31
N GLY A 269 -16.51 -5.14 -4.69
CA GLY A 269 -16.19 -6.55 -4.64
C GLY A 269 -15.36 -7.09 -5.81
N GLU A 270 -14.90 -6.23 -6.72
CA GLU A 270 -14.05 -6.60 -7.85
C GLU A 270 -12.69 -7.10 -7.37
N LEU A 271 -12.07 -8.04 -8.09
CA LEU A 271 -10.82 -8.67 -7.72
C LEU A 271 -9.63 -8.15 -8.53
N PHE A 272 -8.52 -7.94 -7.83
CA PHE A 272 -7.25 -7.49 -8.38
C PHE A 272 -6.08 -8.24 -7.71
N ASP A 273 -4.94 -8.32 -8.39
CA ASP A 273 -3.74 -8.93 -7.81
C ASP A 273 -3.11 -8.09 -6.69
N CYS A 274 -3.30 -6.77 -6.73
CA CYS A 274 -2.92 -5.82 -5.69
C CYS A 274 -3.75 -4.52 -5.81
N ASP A 275 -3.66 -3.65 -4.80
CA ASP A 275 -4.34 -2.36 -4.80
C ASP A 275 -3.83 -1.40 -5.90
N PHE A 276 -2.57 -1.51 -6.33
CA PHE A 276 -2.04 -0.76 -7.47
C PHE A 276 -2.72 -1.17 -8.78
N ASN A 277 -2.90 -2.47 -9.00
CA ASN A 277 -3.67 -2.99 -10.14
C ASN A 277 -5.12 -2.51 -10.11
N GLN A 278 -5.73 -2.39 -8.92
CA GLN A 278 -7.06 -1.81 -8.77
C GLN A 278 -7.11 -0.37 -9.30
N MET A 279 -6.13 0.45 -8.94
CA MET A 279 -6.09 1.86 -9.38
C MET A 279 -5.86 2.01 -10.88
N LEU A 280 -5.28 0.99 -11.52
CA LEU A 280 -5.07 0.91 -12.97
C LEU A 280 -6.19 0.20 -13.72
N GLY A 281 -7.22 -0.30 -13.02
CA GLY A 281 -8.33 -1.05 -13.63
C GLY A 281 -7.94 -2.43 -14.16
N LEU A 282 -6.82 -2.99 -13.71
CA LEU A 282 -6.32 -4.32 -14.09
C LEU A 282 -7.05 -5.41 -13.29
N GLN A 283 -8.34 -5.55 -13.54
CA GLN A 283 -9.22 -6.48 -12.85
C GLN A 283 -8.99 -7.94 -13.26
N LEU A 284 -9.03 -8.86 -12.28
CA LEU A 284 -8.97 -10.29 -12.55
C LEU A 284 -10.18 -10.75 -13.38
N ARG A 285 -9.92 -11.62 -14.35
CA ARG A 285 -10.92 -12.09 -15.30
C ARG A 285 -10.85 -13.61 -15.52
N ASN A 286 -12.02 -14.19 -15.82
CA ASN A 286 -12.15 -15.53 -16.37
C ASN A 286 -13.23 -15.47 -17.47
N GLY A 287 -12.86 -14.88 -18.64
CA GLY A 287 -13.83 -14.49 -19.68
C GLY A 287 -14.63 -13.23 -19.32
N HIS A 288 -15.00 -13.05 -18.06
CA HIS A 288 -15.68 -11.89 -17.47
C HIS A 288 -14.94 -11.37 -16.24
N PRO A 289 -15.21 -10.13 -15.79
CA PRO A 289 -14.68 -9.60 -14.52
C PRO A 289 -15.10 -10.46 -13.34
N LEU A 290 -14.15 -10.75 -12.43
CA LEU A 290 -14.40 -11.57 -11.24
C LEU A 290 -14.68 -10.68 -10.02
N HIS A 291 -15.60 -11.17 -9.17
CA HIS A 291 -15.84 -10.61 -7.85
C HIS A 291 -15.49 -11.64 -6.76
N LEU A 292 -15.31 -11.18 -5.53
CA LEU A 292 -14.86 -12.03 -4.42
C LEU A 292 -15.77 -13.26 -4.21
N TRP A 293 -17.06 -13.10 -4.37
CA TRP A 293 -18.05 -14.17 -4.20
C TRP A 293 -18.11 -15.17 -5.36
N ASP A 294 -17.38 -14.93 -6.45
CA ASP A 294 -17.31 -15.82 -7.61
C ASP A 294 -16.15 -16.83 -7.48
N VAL A 295 -15.32 -16.69 -6.43
CA VAL A 295 -14.09 -17.48 -6.28
C VAL A 295 -13.89 -18.01 -4.86
N THR A 296 -13.17 -19.12 -4.78
CA THR A 296 -12.57 -19.63 -3.54
C THR A 296 -11.06 -19.40 -3.55
N PRO A 297 -10.34 -19.52 -2.43
CA PRO A 297 -8.89 -19.45 -2.41
C PRO A 297 -8.21 -20.45 -3.37
N ALA A 298 -8.80 -21.63 -3.57
CA ALA A 298 -8.28 -22.66 -4.46
C ALA A 298 -8.35 -22.25 -5.94
N ASP A 299 -9.39 -21.51 -6.35
CA ASP A 299 -9.55 -21.05 -7.73
C ASP A 299 -8.49 -19.98 -8.12
N LEU A 300 -7.79 -19.43 -7.13
CA LEU A 300 -6.78 -18.40 -7.33
C LEU A 300 -5.35 -18.95 -7.34
N ALA A 301 -5.15 -20.21 -6.92
CA ALA A 301 -3.83 -20.83 -6.90
C ALA A 301 -3.21 -20.89 -8.30
N ASP A 302 -1.89 -20.70 -8.35
CA ASP A 302 -1.06 -20.82 -9.57
C ASP A 302 -1.45 -19.92 -10.76
N ARG A 303 -2.35 -18.95 -10.53
CA ARG A 303 -2.70 -17.99 -11.59
C ARG A 303 -1.54 -17.04 -11.85
N GLY A 304 -1.34 -16.67 -13.11
CA GLY A 304 -0.46 -15.57 -13.48
C GLY A 304 -0.96 -14.25 -12.90
N ILE A 305 -0.02 -13.40 -12.49
CA ILE A 305 -0.30 -12.07 -11.95
C ILE A 305 -0.22 -11.05 -13.07
N GLN A 306 -1.22 -10.16 -13.17
CA GLN A 306 -1.19 -9.06 -14.12
C GLN A 306 -0.15 -8.03 -13.71
N THR A 307 0.71 -7.67 -14.65
CA THR A 307 1.85 -6.78 -14.40
C THR A 307 1.81 -5.55 -15.31
N GLY A 308 2.46 -4.48 -14.86
CA GLY A 308 2.65 -3.26 -15.62
C GLY A 308 3.96 -2.57 -15.24
N ALA A 309 4.24 -1.40 -15.83
CA ALA A 309 5.45 -0.63 -15.53
C ALA A 309 5.56 -0.25 -14.04
N HIS A 310 4.44 -0.11 -13.33
CA HIS A 310 4.39 0.18 -11.90
C HIS A 310 5.04 -0.92 -11.05
N CYS A 311 5.05 -2.18 -11.51
CA CYS A 311 5.68 -3.28 -10.78
C CYS A 311 7.19 -3.09 -10.58
N LEU A 312 7.85 -2.25 -11.39
CA LEU A 312 9.24 -1.87 -11.18
C LEU A 312 9.46 -1.20 -9.81
N ALA A 313 8.50 -0.41 -9.32
CA ALA A 313 8.63 0.22 -8.02
C ALA A 313 8.57 -0.81 -6.85
N CYS A 314 7.92 -1.95 -7.05
CA CYS A 314 7.90 -3.03 -6.08
C CYS A 314 9.21 -3.84 -6.03
N THR A 315 10.05 -3.74 -7.09
CA THR A 315 11.27 -4.56 -7.25
C THR A 315 12.56 -3.75 -7.24
N ALA A 316 12.49 -2.43 -7.28
CA ALA A 316 13.68 -1.58 -7.29
C ALA A 316 14.38 -1.53 -5.92
N GLY A 317 15.70 -1.57 -5.90
CA GLY A 317 16.52 -1.51 -4.68
C GLY A 317 16.29 -2.69 -3.74
N CYS A 318 15.87 -2.41 -2.51
CA CYS A 318 15.45 -3.45 -1.53
C CYS A 318 14.05 -4.00 -1.81
N GLY A 319 13.40 -3.55 -2.88
CA GLY A 319 12.01 -3.82 -3.16
C GLY A 319 11.06 -3.05 -2.24
N SER A 320 9.79 -3.11 -2.56
CA SER A 320 8.76 -2.41 -1.80
C SER A 320 7.46 -3.21 -1.82
N SER A 321 6.91 -3.43 -0.64
CA SER A 321 5.58 -4.02 -0.46
C SER A 321 4.76 -3.17 0.50
N CYS A 322 3.51 -3.53 0.71
CA CYS A 322 2.67 -2.90 1.73
C CYS A 322 3.18 -3.09 3.17
N THR A 323 4.22 -3.89 3.37
CA THR A 323 4.92 -4.12 4.64
C THR A 323 6.40 -3.71 4.57
N GLY A 324 6.74 -2.78 3.67
CA GLY A 324 8.07 -2.20 3.53
C GLY A 324 8.99 -2.96 2.59
N ALA A 325 10.29 -2.77 2.78
CA ALA A 325 11.33 -3.44 2.01
C ALA A 325 11.20 -4.96 2.09
N VAL A 326 11.39 -5.63 0.96
CA VAL A 326 11.23 -7.09 0.85
C VAL A 326 12.54 -7.86 0.94
N THR A 327 13.68 -7.15 0.83
CA THR A 327 15.03 -7.68 1.06
C THR A 327 15.86 -6.69 1.87
N ASP A 328 16.85 -7.20 2.61
CA ASP A 328 17.77 -6.36 3.39
C ASP A 328 18.96 -5.86 2.55
N GLN A 329 19.11 -6.36 1.33
CA GLN A 329 20.23 -6.04 0.45
C GLN A 329 19.74 -5.36 -0.83
N PRO A 330 20.07 -4.07 -1.05
CA PRO A 330 19.95 -3.49 -2.38
C PRO A 330 20.94 -4.18 -3.32
N LEU A 331 20.60 -4.29 -4.62
CA LEU A 331 21.60 -4.64 -5.63
C LEU A 331 22.77 -3.68 -5.51
N ARG A 332 23.99 -4.19 -5.31
CA ARG A 332 25.19 -3.41 -5.51
C ARG A 332 25.25 -3.03 -6.98
N PRO A 333 25.30 -1.74 -7.34
CA PRO A 333 25.52 -1.37 -8.73
C PRO A 333 26.83 -2.01 -9.21
N LEU A 334 26.79 -2.62 -10.39
CA LEU A 334 27.97 -3.22 -11.05
C LEU A 334 29.03 -2.18 -11.46
N PHE A 335 28.73 -0.89 -11.26
CA PHE A 335 29.67 0.21 -11.53
C PHE A 335 29.65 1.15 -10.32
N GLY A 336 30.88 1.33 -9.76
CA GLY A 336 31.07 2.21 -8.62
C GLY A 336 30.81 3.67 -8.97
N GLU A 337 29.86 4.23 -8.22
CA GLU A 337 29.92 5.59 -7.70
C GLU A 337 28.79 5.73 -6.67
N ALA A 338 29.16 6.05 -5.45
CA ALA A 338 28.22 6.30 -4.37
C ALA A 338 27.42 7.56 -4.73
N ILE A 339 26.12 7.39 -4.97
CA ILE A 339 25.21 8.52 -5.01
C ILE A 339 25.14 9.06 -3.58
N SER A 340 25.74 10.23 -3.38
CA SER A 340 25.67 10.97 -2.13
C SER A 340 24.20 11.27 -1.81
N VAL A 341 23.68 10.63 -0.77
CA VAL A 341 22.37 10.94 -0.20
C VAL A 341 22.59 12.11 0.74
N ASN A 342 22.21 13.31 0.34
CA ASN A 342 22.07 14.42 1.25
C ASN A 342 20.75 14.28 2.02
N PRO A 343 20.77 14.47 3.35
CA PRO A 343 19.64 14.35 4.26
C PRO A 343 18.51 15.36 4.00
#